data_758dff8e313b90e5a15cb5e304caf7f5
#
_entry.id   758dff8e313b90e5a15cb5e304caf7f5
#
_cell.length_a   1.000
_cell.length_b   1.000
_cell.length_c   1.000
_cell.angle_alpha   90.00
_cell.angle_beta   90.00
_cell.angle_gamma   90.00
#
_symmetry.space_group_name_H-M   'P 1'
#
loop_
_entity.id
_entity.type
_entity.pdbx_description
1 polymer ?
#
loop_
_entity_poly.entity_id
_entity_poly.type
_entity_poly.pdbx_seq_one_letter_code
_entity_poly.pdbx_strand_id
1 'polypeptide(L)'
;ELKEKFDEKFLVLKGSDIRDQFGVNQWLEQKRIITSLDLAKRTEILPGLKQVHWDLVVVDEAHRMSWTPPSRKTARYALGELLRDASDHLLLLTATPHKGDPANFSLFLQLLDADVYADVRSIQEAMERRRAPFYLRRTKEAMVYFPERRPDGTWVAKKIFTKRIPHTVD
;
A
#
# COMPACT_ATOMS: atom_id res chain seq x y z
N GLU A 1 -4.20 16.21 11.01
CA GLU A 1 -3.02 16.28 10.14
C GLU A 1 -3.38 16.51 8.67
N LEU A 2 -4.24 15.65 8.03
CA LEU A 2 -4.66 15.84 6.63
C LEU A 2 -5.42 17.16 6.42
N LYS A 3 -6.31 17.52 7.35
CA LYS A 3 -7.01 18.81 7.32
C LYS A 3 -6.06 19.99 7.48
N GLU A 4 -5.09 19.89 8.37
CA GLU A 4 -4.14 20.98 8.68
C GLU A 4 -3.11 21.20 7.58
N LYS A 5 -2.61 20.11 6.97
CA LYS A 5 -1.54 20.17 5.96
C LYS A 5 -2.05 20.34 4.52
N PHE A 6 -3.23 19.81 4.22
CA PHE A 6 -3.75 19.73 2.84
C PHE A 6 -5.15 20.34 2.69
N ASP A 7 -5.73 20.86 3.76
CA ASP A 7 -7.12 21.37 3.84
C ASP A 7 -8.18 20.34 3.38
N GLU A 8 -7.87 19.06 3.51
CA GLU A 8 -8.74 17.96 3.09
C GLU A 8 -9.48 17.33 4.27
N LYS A 9 -10.81 17.25 4.14
CA LYS A 9 -11.67 16.63 5.16
C LYS A 9 -11.98 15.19 4.78
N PHE A 10 -11.70 14.29 5.71
CA PHE A 10 -12.03 12.87 5.61
C PHE A 10 -12.99 12.46 6.72
N LEU A 11 -13.95 11.61 6.39
CA LEU A 11 -14.72 10.89 7.40
C LEU A 11 -13.89 9.71 7.91
N VAL A 12 -13.68 9.61 9.22
CA VAL A 12 -13.12 8.42 9.84
C VAL A 12 -14.25 7.46 10.15
N LEU A 13 -14.40 6.41 9.35
CA LEU A 13 -15.48 5.43 9.49
C LEU A 13 -15.06 4.31 10.43
N LYS A 14 -15.79 4.15 11.51
CA LYS A 14 -15.60 3.11 12.55
C LYS A 14 -16.76 2.10 12.51
N GLY A 15 -16.58 0.93 13.15
CA GLY A 15 -17.61 -0.09 13.21
C GLY A 15 -18.89 0.31 13.95
N SER A 16 -18.83 1.26 14.90
CA SER A 16 -19.97 1.89 15.53
C SER A 16 -20.83 2.64 14.51
N ASP A 17 -20.18 3.46 13.68
CA ASP A 17 -20.86 4.36 12.75
C ASP A 17 -21.69 3.60 11.71
N ILE A 18 -21.22 2.40 11.34
CA ILE A 18 -21.92 1.51 10.39
C ILE A 18 -23.16 0.86 11.05
N ARG A 19 -23.09 0.53 12.34
CA ARG A 19 -24.20 -0.09 13.08
C ARG A 19 -25.32 0.88 13.38
N ASP A 20 -24.96 2.14 13.64
CA ASP A 20 -25.90 3.16 14.08
C ASP A 20 -26.74 3.75 12.93
N GLN A 21 -26.35 3.46 11.68
CA GLN A 21 -27.03 3.98 10.48
C GLN A 21 -27.59 2.84 9.63
N PHE A 22 -28.57 2.15 10.18
CA PHE A 22 -29.28 1.05 9.51
C PHE A 22 -29.89 1.51 8.17
N GLY A 23 -29.51 0.85 7.07
CA GLY A 23 -30.10 1.07 5.75
C GLY A 23 -29.37 2.10 4.87
N VAL A 24 -28.37 2.82 5.38
CA VAL A 24 -27.59 3.78 4.58
C VAL A 24 -26.21 3.20 4.30
N ASN A 25 -25.84 3.10 3.03
CA ASN A 25 -24.49 2.72 2.64
C ASN A 25 -23.54 3.92 2.77
N GLN A 26 -22.85 4.02 3.90
CA GLN A 26 -21.91 5.11 4.19
C GLN A 26 -20.80 5.26 3.14
N TRP A 27 -20.45 4.18 2.45
CA TRP A 27 -19.45 4.20 1.39
C TRP A 27 -19.92 4.99 0.15
N LEU A 28 -21.22 5.04 -0.10
CA LEU A 28 -21.83 5.82 -1.20
C LEU A 28 -22.00 7.30 -0.85
N GLU A 29 -22.29 7.59 0.43
CA GLU A 29 -22.60 8.94 0.88
C GLU A 29 -21.36 9.84 1.02
N GLN A 30 -20.19 9.25 1.15
CA GLN A 30 -18.98 9.98 1.49
C GLN A 30 -17.93 9.90 0.38
N LYS A 31 -17.42 11.05 -0.02
CA LYS A 31 -16.37 11.14 -1.06
C LYS A 31 -14.97 10.78 -0.55
N ARG A 32 -14.70 10.98 0.73
CA ARG A 32 -13.38 10.76 1.33
C ARG A 32 -13.51 10.04 2.66
N ILE A 33 -13.01 8.83 2.72
CA ILE A 33 -13.13 7.95 3.89
C ILE A 33 -11.77 7.48 4.34
N ILE A 34 -11.57 7.42 5.65
CA ILE A 34 -10.47 6.70 6.30
C ILE A 34 -11.10 5.60 7.12
N THR A 35 -10.60 4.38 6.96
CA THR A 35 -11.05 3.23 7.74
C THR A 35 -9.90 2.25 7.99
N SER A 36 -10.11 1.29 8.89
CA SER A 36 -9.13 0.23 9.12
C SER A 36 -9.34 -0.95 8.17
N LEU A 37 -8.24 -1.63 7.79
CA LEU A 37 -8.31 -2.88 7.04
C LEU A 37 -9.15 -3.95 7.76
N ASP A 38 -9.12 -3.94 9.09
CA ASP A 38 -9.85 -4.92 9.90
C ASP A 38 -11.36 -4.67 9.92
N LEU A 39 -11.80 -3.45 9.67
CA LEU A 39 -13.20 -3.14 9.44
C LEU A 39 -13.60 -3.48 8.00
N ALA A 40 -12.86 -2.96 7.01
CA ALA A 40 -13.18 -3.10 5.60
C ALA A 40 -13.26 -4.56 5.12
N LYS A 41 -12.45 -5.48 5.69
CA LYS A 41 -12.45 -6.91 5.32
C LYS A 41 -13.63 -7.72 5.84
N ARG A 42 -14.50 -7.15 6.71
CA ARG A 42 -15.59 -7.90 7.32
C ARG A 42 -16.65 -8.25 6.28
N THR A 43 -17.19 -9.45 6.38
CA THR A 43 -18.17 -9.98 5.43
C THR A 43 -19.44 -9.14 5.34
N GLU A 44 -19.85 -8.53 6.44
CA GLU A 44 -21.01 -7.62 6.50
C GLU A 44 -20.76 -6.25 5.85
N ILE A 45 -19.48 -5.87 5.69
CA ILE A 45 -19.05 -4.58 5.11
C ILE A 45 -18.85 -4.68 3.60
N LEU A 46 -18.35 -5.81 3.13
CA LEU A 46 -17.98 -6.01 1.72
C LEU A 46 -19.10 -5.73 0.72
N PRO A 47 -20.38 -6.09 0.97
CA PRO A 47 -21.45 -5.80 0.01
C PRO A 47 -21.65 -4.30 -0.24
N GLY A 48 -21.53 -3.48 0.81
CA GLY A 48 -21.61 -2.01 0.68
C GLY A 48 -20.42 -1.44 -0.06
N LEU A 49 -19.21 -1.94 0.24
CA LEU A 49 -17.98 -1.49 -0.39
C LEU A 49 -17.92 -1.85 -1.89
N LYS A 50 -18.50 -2.99 -2.29
CA LYS A 50 -18.60 -3.41 -3.71
C LYS A 50 -19.48 -2.52 -4.58
N GLN A 51 -20.35 -1.71 -3.99
CA GLN A 51 -21.26 -0.83 -4.72
C GLN A 51 -20.63 0.52 -5.08
N VAL A 52 -19.41 0.78 -4.60
CA VAL A 52 -18.72 2.06 -4.78
C VAL A 52 -17.54 1.87 -5.72
N HIS A 53 -17.30 2.84 -6.57
CA HIS A 53 -16.08 2.98 -7.35
C HIS A 53 -15.31 4.22 -6.88
N TRP A 54 -14.01 4.08 -6.68
CA TRP A 54 -13.15 5.12 -6.11
C TRP A 54 -12.15 5.63 -7.15
N ASP A 55 -11.92 6.93 -7.21
CA ASP A 55 -10.84 7.49 -8.04
C ASP A 55 -9.47 7.03 -7.52
N LEU A 56 -9.31 6.97 -6.20
CA LEU A 56 -8.06 6.57 -5.56
C LEU A 56 -8.32 5.82 -4.25
N VAL A 57 -7.70 4.66 -4.12
CA VAL A 57 -7.60 3.92 -2.86
C VAL A 57 -6.14 3.88 -2.41
N VAL A 58 -5.88 4.28 -1.17
CA VAL A 58 -4.56 4.20 -0.55
C VAL A 58 -4.60 3.19 0.59
N VAL A 59 -3.74 2.19 0.56
CA VAL A 59 -3.61 1.18 1.61
C VAL A 59 -2.25 1.32 2.27
N ASP A 60 -2.25 1.72 3.54
CA ASP A 60 -1.05 1.73 4.36
C ASP A 60 -0.81 0.36 5.00
N GLU A 61 0.46 0.03 5.28
CA GLU A 61 0.91 -1.29 5.74
C GLU A 61 0.34 -2.44 4.88
N ALA A 62 0.33 -2.23 3.58
CA ALA A 62 -0.31 -3.10 2.59
C ALA A 62 0.26 -4.54 2.56
N HIS A 63 1.46 -4.77 3.12
CA HIS A 63 2.01 -6.12 3.32
C HIS A 63 1.08 -7.04 4.14
N ARG A 64 0.15 -6.46 4.92
CA ARG A 64 -0.88 -7.21 5.66
C ARG A 64 -1.93 -7.85 4.76
N MET A 65 -2.01 -7.46 3.49
CA MET A 65 -2.87 -8.06 2.46
C MET A 65 -2.24 -9.30 1.80
N SER A 66 -1.07 -9.71 2.24
CA SER A 66 -0.40 -10.88 1.69
C SER A 66 -1.11 -12.20 2.04
N TRP A 67 -0.88 -13.20 1.18
CA TRP A 67 -1.38 -14.55 1.33
C TRP A 67 -0.29 -15.53 0.90
N THR A 68 -0.27 -16.74 1.48
CA THR A 68 0.71 -17.80 1.14
C THR A 68 -0.03 -19.09 0.82
N PRO A 69 -0.02 -19.55 -0.45
CA PRO A 69 -0.53 -20.87 -0.81
C PRO A 69 0.26 -22.00 -0.10
N PRO A 70 -0.33 -23.18 0.13
CA PRO A 70 -1.66 -23.61 -0.30
C PRO A 70 -2.79 -23.28 0.68
N SER A 71 -2.54 -22.43 1.68
CA SER A 71 -3.56 -22.03 2.63
C SER A 71 -4.76 -21.36 1.95
N ARG A 72 -5.89 -21.32 2.64
CA ARG A 72 -7.07 -20.58 2.15
C ARG A 72 -6.75 -19.09 2.01
N LYS A 73 -7.20 -18.48 0.93
CA LYS A 73 -7.08 -17.04 0.68
C LYS A 73 -7.57 -16.23 1.88
N THR A 74 -6.77 -15.29 2.36
CA THR A 74 -7.12 -14.47 3.53
C THR A 74 -8.18 -13.43 3.19
N ALA A 75 -9.01 -13.06 4.17
CA ALA A 75 -10.00 -11.99 3.97
C ALA A 75 -9.36 -10.64 3.60
N ARG A 76 -8.12 -10.38 4.04
CA ARG A 76 -7.39 -9.16 3.67
C ARG A 76 -6.92 -9.20 2.23
N TYR A 77 -6.47 -10.34 1.72
CA TYR A 77 -6.10 -10.49 0.32
C TYR A 77 -7.32 -10.33 -0.60
N ALA A 78 -8.44 -10.97 -0.25
CA ALA A 78 -9.71 -10.83 -0.98
C ALA A 78 -10.23 -9.37 -0.98
N LEU A 79 -10.02 -8.64 0.13
CA LEU A 79 -10.28 -7.20 0.17
C LEU A 79 -9.37 -6.43 -0.82
N GLY A 80 -8.09 -6.78 -0.91
CA GLY A 80 -7.16 -6.17 -1.86
C GLY A 80 -7.60 -6.34 -3.31
N GLU A 81 -8.04 -7.54 -3.69
CA GLU A 81 -8.61 -7.82 -5.02
C GLU A 81 -9.87 -6.96 -5.27
N LEU A 82 -10.77 -6.87 -4.29
CA LEU A 82 -11.95 -6.04 -4.40
C LEU A 82 -11.60 -4.56 -4.58
N LEU A 83 -10.66 -4.03 -3.80
CA LEU A 83 -10.24 -2.63 -3.89
C LEU A 83 -9.57 -2.31 -5.23
N ARG A 84 -8.78 -3.24 -5.78
CA ARG A 84 -8.24 -3.13 -7.14
C ARG A 84 -9.34 -2.96 -8.17
N ASP A 85 -10.35 -3.82 -8.09
CA ASP A 85 -11.45 -3.84 -9.09
C ASP A 85 -12.44 -2.68 -8.89
N ALA A 86 -12.48 -2.10 -7.68
CA ALA A 86 -13.37 -1.00 -7.29
C ALA A 86 -12.68 0.37 -7.31
N SER A 87 -11.51 0.52 -7.92
CA SER A 87 -10.82 1.81 -7.98
C SER A 87 -10.09 2.03 -9.30
N ASP A 88 -10.02 3.30 -9.73
CA ASP A 88 -9.22 3.70 -10.89
C ASP A 88 -7.73 3.61 -10.58
N HIS A 89 -7.37 3.98 -9.34
CA HIS A 89 -5.98 3.96 -8.87
C HIS A 89 -5.88 3.28 -7.51
N LEU A 90 -5.00 2.29 -7.40
CA LEU A 90 -4.67 1.61 -6.15
C LEU A 90 -3.22 1.90 -5.75
N LEU A 91 -3.01 2.56 -4.61
CA LEU A 91 -1.70 2.83 -4.05
C LEU A 91 -1.46 1.97 -2.81
N LEU A 92 -0.50 1.07 -2.89
CA LEU A 92 -0.09 0.19 -1.79
C LEU A 92 1.21 0.71 -1.16
N LEU A 93 1.14 1.12 0.10
CA LEU A 93 2.28 1.62 0.87
C LEU A 93 2.74 0.56 1.86
N THR A 94 4.04 0.27 1.88
CA THR A 94 4.63 -0.67 2.84
C THR A 94 6.12 -0.44 3.03
N ALA A 95 6.60 -0.60 4.26
CA ALA A 95 8.03 -0.64 4.57
C ALA A 95 8.63 -2.04 4.31
N THR A 96 7.81 -3.08 4.35
CA THR A 96 8.22 -4.50 4.27
C THR A 96 7.36 -5.26 3.26
N PRO A 97 7.56 -5.08 1.95
CA PRO A 97 6.71 -5.65 0.91
C PRO A 97 6.70 -7.18 0.88
N HIS A 98 7.75 -7.80 1.39
CA HIS A 98 7.86 -9.25 1.53
C HIS A 98 8.53 -9.60 2.86
N LYS A 99 8.11 -10.69 3.46
CA LYS A 99 8.73 -11.27 4.67
C LYS A 99 9.82 -12.29 4.36
N GLY A 100 10.58 -12.07 3.27
CA GLY A 100 11.60 -13.00 2.81
C GLY A 100 11.11 -14.13 1.89
N ASP A 101 9.80 -14.21 1.63
CA ASP A 101 9.21 -15.21 0.74
C ASP A 101 8.86 -14.58 -0.63
N PRO A 102 9.56 -14.97 -1.72
CA PRO A 102 9.31 -14.46 -3.07
C PRO A 102 7.90 -14.75 -3.58
N ALA A 103 7.30 -15.90 -3.22
CA ALA A 103 5.96 -16.26 -3.66
C ALA A 103 4.91 -15.31 -3.02
N ASN A 104 5.09 -14.99 -1.75
CA ASN A 104 4.25 -14.04 -1.03
C ASN A 104 4.35 -12.63 -1.64
N PHE A 105 5.55 -12.24 -2.08
CA PHE A 105 5.77 -10.97 -2.76
C PHE A 105 5.10 -10.92 -4.14
N SER A 106 5.16 -12.02 -4.90
CA SER A 106 4.46 -12.14 -6.19
C SER A 106 2.95 -11.92 -6.01
N LEU A 107 2.33 -12.64 -5.08
CA LEU A 107 0.91 -12.49 -4.78
C LEU A 107 0.54 -11.07 -4.33
N PHE A 108 1.41 -10.42 -3.57
CA PHE A 108 1.21 -9.03 -3.18
C PHE A 108 1.23 -8.08 -4.39
N LEU A 109 2.16 -8.27 -5.33
CA LEU A 109 2.23 -7.49 -6.56
C LEU A 109 1.08 -7.77 -7.52
N GLN A 110 0.51 -8.98 -7.51
CA GLN A 110 -0.70 -9.32 -8.28
C GLN A 110 -1.93 -8.49 -7.88
N LEU A 111 -1.93 -7.89 -6.70
CA LEU A 111 -2.95 -6.90 -6.33
C LEU A 111 -2.86 -5.62 -7.17
N LEU A 112 -1.71 -5.31 -7.77
CA LEU A 112 -1.55 -4.19 -8.69
C LEU A 112 -1.87 -4.59 -10.12
N ASP A 113 -1.28 -5.70 -10.57
CA ASP A 113 -1.48 -6.23 -11.92
C ASP A 113 -1.22 -7.75 -11.92
N ALA A 114 -2.29 -8.52 -12.10
CA ALA A 114 -2.21 -9.98 -12.06
C ALA A 114 -1.49 -10.56 -13.30
N ASP A 115 -1.54 -9.88 -14.43
CA ASP A 115 -0.94 -10.35 -15.67
C ASP A 115 0.56 -10.08 -15.70
N VAL A 116 0.98 -8.88 -15.28
CA VAL A 116 2.40 -8.48 -15.21
C VAL A 116 3.14 -9.24 -14.12
N TYR A 117 2.48 -9.54 -13.00
CA TYR A 117 3.10 -10.17 -11.84
C TYR A 117 2.59 -11.60 -11.58
N ALA A 118 2.28 -12.34 -12.64
CA ALA A 118 1.68 -13.68 -12.57
C ALA A 118 2.47 -14.67 -11.71
N ASP A 119 3.80 -14.59 -11.73
CA ASP A 119 4.69 -15.44 -10.95
C ASP A 119 6.02 -14.73 -10.58
N VAL A 120 6.84 -15.42 -9.77
CA VAL A 120 8.15 -14.89 -9.32
C VAL A 120 9.09 -14.60 -10.50
N ARG A 121 9.05 -15.41 -11.56
CA ARG A 121 9.90 -15.27 -12.74
C ARG A 121 9.54 -14.01 -13.52
N SER A 122 8.27 -13.77 -13.74
CA SER A 122 7.74 -12.55 -14.39
C SER A 122 8.17 -11.29 -13.64
N ILE A 123 8.20 -11.34 -12.30
CA ILE A 123 8.67 -10.23 -11.47
C ILE A 123 10.16 -9.99 -11.68
N GLN A 124 10.99 -11.03 -11.63
CA GLN A 124 12.43 -10.90 -11.83
C GLN A 124 12.73 -10.31 -13.21
N GLU A 125 12.08 -10.83 -14.26
CA GLU A 125 12.23 -10.29 -15.62
C GLU A 125 11.77 -8.84 -15.74
N ALA A 126 10.66 -8.47 -15.10
CA ALA A 126 10.17 -7.08 -15.11
C ALA A 126 11.13 -6.14 -14.39
N MET A 127 11.73 -6.57 -13.28
CA MET A 127 12.71 -5.79 -12.53
C MET A 127 14.04 -5.65 -13.30
N GLU A 128 14.55 -6.72 -13.90
CA GLU A 128 15.79 -6.72 -14.71
C GLU A 128 15.64 -5.82 -15.94
N ARG A 129 14.51 -5.87 -16.60
CA ARG A 129 14.21 -5.04 -17.78
C ARG A 129 13.78 -3.61 -17.45
N ARG A 130 13.79 -3.22 -16.15
CA ARG A 130 13.26 -1.94 -15.66
C ARG A 130 11.83 -1.66 -16.15
N ARG A 131 11.04 -2.70 -16.35
CA ARG A 131 9.65 -2.65 -16.80
C ARG A 131 8.65 -2.91 -15.67
N ALA A 132 9.02 -2.61 -14.42
CA ALA A 132 8.12 -2.64 -13.28
C ALA A 132 7.60 -1.23 -12.98
N PRO A 133 6.75 -0.61 -13.85
CA PRO A 133 6.36 0.80 -13.72
C PRO A 133 5.52 1.08 -12.48
N PHE A 134 4.93 0.04 -11.88
CA PHE A 134 4.04 0.15 -10.73
C PHE A 134 4.72 -0.07 -9.38
N TYR A 135 6.05 -0.34 -9.37
CA TYR A 135 6.78 -0.61 -8.14
C TYR A 135 7.93 0.36 -7.93
N LEU A 136 7.86 1.15 -6.86
CA LEU A 136 8.91 2.05 -6.43
C LEU A 136 9.42 1.65 -5.05
N ARG A 137 10.68 1.20 -4.97
CA ARG A 137 11.37 0.95 -3.70
C ARG A 137 12.39 2.04 -3.42
N ARG A 138 12.24 2.70 -2.28
CA ARG A 138 13.24 3.65 -1.77
C ARG A 138 13.76 3.14 -0.43
N THR A 139 15.05 2.88 -0.36
CA THR A 139 15.74 2.58 0.90
C THR A 139 16.37 3.85 1.46
N LYS A 140 16.62 3.90 2.77
CA LYS A 140 17.33 5.03 3.39
C LYS A 140 18.71 5.22 2.75
N GLU A 141 19.37 4.13 2.37
CA GLU A 141 20.67 4.12 1.71
C GLU A 141 20.61 4.73 0.30
N ALA A 142 19.48 4.61 -0.39
CA ALA A 142 19.27 5.21 -1.72
C ALA A 142 18.90 6.70 -1.66
N MET A 143 18.34 7.16 -0.53
CA MET A 143 18.01 8.57 -0.29
C MET A 143 19.19 9.38 0.29
N VAL A 144 20.41 9.06 -0.12
CA VAL A 144 21.61 9.33 0.65
C VAL A 144 22.25 10.66 0.35
N TYR A 145 21.85 11.35 -0.71
CA TYR A 145 22.54 12.57 -1.11
C TYR A 145 21.58 13.75 -1.15
N PHE A 146 21.83 14.73 -0.26
CA PHE A 146 21.23 16.05 -0.37
C PHE A 146 22.26 17.04 -0.90
N PRO A 147 21.86 17.95 -1.79
CA PRO A 147 22.74 19.04 -2.18
C PRO A 147 23.01 19.95 -0.98
N GLU A 148 24.25 20.09 -0.59
CA GLU A 148 24.70 21.06 0.43
C GLU A 148 25.58 22.11 -0.26
N ARG A 149 25.31 23.38 0.01
CA ARG A 149 26.11 24.48 -0.50
C ARG A 149 27.30 24.72 0.42
N ARG A 150 28.50 24.64 -0.11
CA ARG A 150 29.71 24.98 0.62
C ARG A 150 29.88 26.47 0.80
N PRO A 151 30.71 26.92 1.76
CA PRO A 151 31.01 28.35 1.94
C PRO A 151 31.59 29.04 0.71
N ASP A 152 32.26 28.29 -0.16
CA ASP A 152 32.79 28.76 -1.45
C ASP A 152 31.75 28.88 -2.56
N GLY A 153 30.48 28.60 -2.26
CA GLY A 153 29.36 28.67 -3.18
C GLY A 153 29.13 27.41 -4.03
N THR A 154 30.02 26.41 -3.99
CA THR A 154 29.86 25.16 -4.74
C THR A 154 28.85 24.23 -4.10
N TRP A 155 28.14 23.44 -4.94
CA TRP A 155 27.21 22.42 -4.48
C TRP A 155 27.90 21.06 -4.38
N VAL A 156 27.72 20.40 -3.25
CA VAL A 156 28.21 19.03 -3.03
C VAL A 156 27.07 18.12 -2.59
N ALA A 157 27.14 16.88 -2.99
CA ALA A 157 26.21 15.86 -2.52
C ALA A 157 26.63 15.39 -1.12
N LYS A 158 25.86 15.72 -0.11
CA LYS A 158 26.10 15.29 1.28
C LYS A 158 25.37 14.00 1.57
N LYS A 159 26.09 13.00 2.06
CA LYS A 159 25.53 11.74 2.53
C LYS A 159 24.88 11.93 3.90
N ILE A 160 23.54 11.70 3.99
CA ILE A 160 22.78 11.90 5.24
C ILE A 160 22.76 10.62 6.09
N PHE A 161 22.65 9.46 5.44
CA PHE A 161 22.60 8.19 6.15
C PHE A 161 23.88 7.39 5.94
N THR A 162 24.46 6.90 7.03
CA THR A 162 25.57 5.95 6.99
C THR A 162 25.07 4.55 6.62
N LYS A 163 25.97 3.71 6.12
CA LYS A 163 25.68 2.29 5.86
C LYS A 163 25.26 1.62 7.17
N ARG A 164 24.19 0.82 7.14
CA ARG A 164 23.79 0.01 8.29
C ARG A 164 24.84 -1.05 8.55
N ILE A 165 25.31 -1.13 9.77
CA ILE A 165 26.15 -2.22 10.26
C ILE A 165 25.24 -3.03 11.20
N PRO A 166 24.75 -4.22 10.79
CA PRO A 166 23.97 -5.04 11.70
C PRO A 166 24.86 -5.54 12.83
N HIS A 167 24.42 -5.35 14.06
CA HIS A 167 25.01 -5.98 15.23
C HIS A 167 24.07 -7.08 15.71
N THR A 168 24.59 -8.30 15.80
CA THR A 168 23.89 -9.39 16.51
C THR A 168 24.11 -9.14 17.99
N VAL A 169 23.05 -9.06 18.75
CA VAL A 169 23.11 -9.05 20.23
C VAL A 169 22.87 -10.50 20.63
N ASP A 170 23.91 -11.12 21.22
CA ASP A 170 23.83 -12.49 21.79
C ASP A 170 23.03 -12.47 23.09
#